data_e88377f94c18b18ce5ded43a2f49351d
#
_entry.id   e88377f94c18b18ce5ded43a2f49351d
#
_cell.length_a   1.000
_cell.length_b   1.000
_cell.length_c   1.000
_cell.angle_alpha   90.00
_cell.angle_beta   90.00
_cell.angle_gamma   90.00
#
_symmetry.space_group_name_H-M   'P 1'
#
loop_
_entity.id
_entity.type
_entity.pdbx_description
1 polymer ?
#
loop_
_entity_poly.entity_id
_entity_poly.type
_entity_poly.pdbx_seq_one_letter_code
_entity_poly.pdbx_strand_id
1 'polypeptide(L)'
;MPRLAYNFPIMAFKSGFVAIVGRPNAGKSTLVNTIVGHKVAIVSPKPQTTRNKIQGILTRDDAQIILIDTPGIHRPENVLNRRMMDELKHAVEGVDVVSLIVDSTASFGGGDRFAIEWVQQFHGPVFLLLNKVDRIAKPLLLPLIDRYRRLFDFAEIFPISALTGAGCLDLVNSWAARLPEAPPYFPAEQFTDQPERFLAAELVREKAILATREEVPHALAVLVDSFEEGSNLIKIRATLYVEREGQKGILIGKGGETIKKIGTQARKELEFILGCHIFLELFVKVQPAWRQNAALVRQLDWQRQLEKLGEMQE
;
A
#
# COMPACT_ATOMS: atom_id res chain seq x y z
N MET A 1 -14.41 -13.19 -55.87
CA MET A 1 -14.92 -12.33 -54.75
C MET A 1 -13.73 -11.94 -53.88
N PRO A 2 -13.35 -10.66 -53.78
CA PRO A 2 -12.25 -10.26 -52.92
C PRO A 2 -12.67 -10.38 -51.47
N ARG A 3 -11.87 -11.07 -50.66
CA ARG A 3 -12.00 -11.10 -49.19
C ARG A 3 -11.70 -9.70 -48.67
N LEU A 4 -12.71 -9.02 -48.14
CA LEU A 4 -12.53 -7.83 -47.33
C LEU A 4 -11.76 -8.26 -46.06
N ALA A 5 -10.47 -7.97 -46.04
CA ALA A 5 -9.68 -8.02 -44.81
C ALA A 5 -10.14 -6.85 -43.92
N TYR A 6 -10.96 -7.13 -42.92
CA TYR A 6 -11.21 -6.20 -41.83
C TYR A 6 -9.93 -6.07 -41.04
N ASN A 7 -9.15 -5.04 -41.32
CA ASN A 7 -8.09 -4.58 -40.43
C ASN A 7 -8.78 -3.93 -39.20
N PHE A 8 -9.11 -4.73 -38.20
CA PHE A 8 -9.31 -4.15 -36.88
C PHE A 8 -7.96 -3.59 -36.43
N PRO A 9 -7.89 -2.31 -36.03
CA PRO A 9 -6.65 -1.80 -35.44
C PRO A 9 -6.35 -2.69 -34.24
N ILE A 10 -5.24 -3.41 -34.27
CA ILE A 10 -4.70 -4.08 -33.09
C ILE A 10 -4.39 -2.91 -32.16
N MET A 11 -5.24 -2.68 -31.13
CA MET A 11 -4.93 -1.69 -30.11
C MET A 11 -3.61 -2.13 -29.47
N ALA A 12 -2.60 -1.27 -29.58
CA ALA A 12 -1.31 -1.56 -29.00
C ALA A 12 -1.47 -1.70 -27.48
N PHE A 13 -0.91 -2.78 -26.94
CA PHE A 13 -0.93 -3.03 -25.50
C PHE A 13 -0.18 -1.93 -24.77
N LYS A 14 -0.74 -1.43 -23.68
CA LYS A 14 -0.15 -0.36 -22.88
C LYS A 14 0.29 -0.88 -21.51
N SER A 15 1.46 -0.45 -21.07
CA SER A 15 1.95 -0.86 -19.75
C SER A 15 2.73 0.27 -19.10
N GLY A 16 2.53 0.46 -17.78
CA GLY A 16 3.24 1.52 -17.07
C GLY A 16 2.86 1.62 -15.60
N PHE A 17 3.40 2.64 -14.95
CA PHE A 17 3.41 2.80 -13.50
C PHE A 17 2.56 4.00 -13.07
N VAL A 18 1.71 3.78 -12.07
CA VAL A 18 0.86 4.80 -11.45
C VAL A 18 1.15 4.86 -9.95
N ALA A 19 1.70 5.96 -9.47
CA ALA A 19 1.92 6.16 -8.04
C ALA A 19 0.68 6.76 -7.36
N ILE A 20 0.22 6.12 -6.30
CA ILE A 20 -0.87 6.61 -5.45
C ILE A 20 -0.27 7.31 -4.24
N VAL A 21 -0.40 8.63 -4.19
CA VAL A 21 0.16 9.48 -3.13
C VAL A 21 -0.95 10.23 -2.40
N GLY A 22 -0.70 10.65 -1.17
CA GLY A 22 -1.67 11.40 -0.37
C GLY A 22 -1.44 11.25 1.11
N ARG A 23 -2.22 11.97 1.91
CA ARG A 23 -2.12 11.95 3.38
C ARG A 23 -2.34 10.53 3.94
N PRO A 24 -1.86 10.25 5.18
CA PRO A 24 -2.27 9.05 5.88
C PRO A 24 -3.80 8.93 5.97
N ASN A 25 -4.32 7.71 5.85
CA ASN A 25 -5.76 7.39 5.91
C ASN A 25 -6.64 7.99 4.79
N ALA A 26 -6.06 8.55 3.74
CA ALA A 26 -6.82 9.01 2.57
C ALA A 26 -7.44 7.85 1.76
N GLY A 27 -6.99 6.59 1.97
CA GLY A 27 -7.53 5.39 1.35
C GLY A 27 -6.68 4.80 0.23
N LYS A 28 -5.36 5.12 0.19
CA LYS A 28 -4.42 4.62 -0.83
C LYS A 28 -4.41 3.10 -0.95
N SER A 29 -4.06 2.40 0.12
CA SER A 29 -4.01 0.93 0.17
C SER A 29 -5.37 0.27 -0.11
N THR A 30 -6.47 0.90 0.34
CA THR A 30 -7.83 0.43 0.02
C THR A 30 -8.08 0.52 -1.48
N LEU A 31 -7.69 1.64 -2.13
CA LEU A 31 -7.85 1.82 -3.57
C LEU A 31 -7.05 0.77 -4.35
N VAL A 32 -5.79 0.57 -3.98
CA VAL A 32 -4.93 -0.43 -4.65
C VAL A 32 -5.53 -1.83 -4.53
N ASN A 33 -5.93 -2.26 -3.34
CA ASN A 33 -6.58 -3.57 -3.13
C ASN A 33 -7.88 -3.71 -3.95
N THR A 34 -8.71 -2.67 -3.98
CA THR A 34 -9.99 -2.69 -4.71
C THR A 34 -9.78 -2.81 -6.22
N ILE A 35 -8.81 -2.09 -6.78
CA ILE A 35 -8.53 -2.10 -8.22
C ILE A 35 -7.87 -3.42 -8.63
N VAL A 36 -6.89 -3.90 -7.87
CA VAL A 36 -6.20 -5.18 -8.14
C VAL A 36 -7.14 -6.38 -7.92
N GLY A 37 -8.16 -6.24 -7.07
CA GLY A 37 -9.07 -7.34 -6.69
C GLY A 37 -8.47 -8.33 -5.70
N HIS A 38 -7.25 -8.09 -5.24
CA HIS A 38 -6.53 -8.90 -4.26
C HIS A 38 -5.99 -8.03 -3.12
N LYS A 39 -5.79 -8.65 -1.95
CA LYS A 39 -5.18 -7.95 -0.82
C LYS A 39 -3.66 -7.94 -0.97
N VAL A 40 -3.12 -6.88 -1.53
CA VAL A 40 -1.67 -6.66 -1.70
C VAL A 40 -1.10 -5.72 -0.65
N ALA A 41 -1.94 -4.88 -0.05
CA ALA A 41 -1.54 -3.92 0.99
C ALA A 41 -2.43 -4.05 2.21
N ILE A 42 -1.86 -3.87 3.40
CA ILE A 42 -2.62 -3.86 4.64
C ILE A 42 -3.42 -2.57 4.81
N VAL A 43 -4.57 -2.67 5.45
CA VAL A 43 -5.48 -1.55 5.67
C VAL A 43 -5.79 -1.38 7.15
N SER A 44 -5.63 -0.17 7.68
CA SER A 44 -6.08 0.14 9.03
C SER A 44 -6.54 1.60 9.14
N PRO A 45 -7.37 1.92 10.16
CA PRO A 45 -7.78 3.30 10.44
C PRO A 45 -6.66 4.15 11.06
N LYS A 46 -5.49 3.56 11.36
CA LYS A 46 -4.37 4.25 11.99
C LYS A 46 -3.46 4.90 10.96
N PRO A 47 -2.92 6.10 11.21
CA PRO A 47 -1.93 6.71 10.33
C PRO A 47 -0.65 5.86 10.27
N GLN A 48 0.10 6.00 9.15
CA GLN A 48 1.36 5.29 8.89
C GLN A 48 1.21 3.75 8.81
N THR A 49 0.06 3.28 8.28
CA THR A 49 -0.18 1.85 8.03
C THR A 49 0.81 1.32 7.00
N THR A 50 0.91 1.94 5.82
CA THR A 50 1.90 1.62 4.79
C THR A 50 3.23 2.30 5.13
N ARG A 51 4.31 1.53 5.18
CA ARG A 51 5.67 2.00 5.51
C ARG A 51 6.68 1.79 4.39
N ASN A 52 6.45 0.83 3.53
CA ASN A 52 7.24 0.52 2.35
C ASN A 52 6.40 0.81 1.11
N LYS A 53 7.02 1.04 -0.05
CA LYS A 53 6.30 1.03 -1.30
C LYS A 53 5.82 -0.39 -1.61
N ILE A 54 4.59 -0.50 -2.08
CA ILE A 54 3.94 -1.78 -2.39
C ILE A 54 3.46 -1.70 -3.83
N GLN A 55 3.76 -2.71 -4.65
CA GLN A 55 3.25 -2.77 -6.01
C GLN A 55 2.05 -3.72 -6.08
N GLY A 56 0.96 -3.18 -6.63
CA GLY A 56 -0.21 -3.94 -7.05
C GLY A 56 -0.29 -3.96 -8.56
N ILE A 57 -0.49 -5.11 -9.17
CA ILE A 57 -0.48 -5.30 -10.61
C ILE A 57 -1.89 -5.60 -11.07
N LEU A 58 -2.42 -4.77 -11.96
CA LEU A 58 -3.68 -4.99 -12.66
C LEU A 58 -3.39 -5.30 -14.12
N THR A 59 -3.66 -6.52 -14.55
CA THR A 59 -3.57 -6.93 -15.97
C THR A 59 -4.96 -7.01 -16.58
N ARG A 60 -5.12 -6.38 -17.74
CA ARG A 60 -6.32 -6.37 -18.59
C ARG A 60 -5.94 -6.85 -19.98
N ASP A 61 -6.94 -7.05 -20.84
CA ASP A 61 -6.70 -7.44 -22.25
C ASP A 61 -5.95 -6.38 -23.05
N ASP A 62 -6.09 -5.10 -22.69
CA ASP A 62 -5.55 -3.94 -23.40
C ASP A 62 -4.41 -3.23 -22.66
N ALA A 63 -4.21 -3.52 -21.37
CA ALA A 63 -3.21 -2.81 -20.56
C ALA A 63 -2.76 -3.58 -19.33
N GLN A 64 -1.53 -3.27 -18.85
CA GLN A 64 -1.06 -3.64 -17.53
C GLN A 64 -0.69 -2.38 -16.73
N ILE A 65 -1.36 -2.17 -15.61
CA ILE A 65 -1.17 -1.01 -14.74
C ILE A 65 -0.48 -1.45 -13.45
N ILE A 66 0.71 -0.94 -13.20
CA ILE A 66 1.45 -1.20 -11.98
C ILE A 66 1.16 -0.05 -11.01
N LEU A 67 0.33 -0.33 -10.00
CA LEU A 67 -0.08 0.61 -8.98
C LEU A 67 0.95 0.61 -7.84
N ILE A 68 1.51 1.75 -7.52
CA ILE A 68 2.46 1.89 -6.42
C ILE A 68 1.73 2.53 -5.22
N ASP A 69 1.38 1.70 -4.21
CA ASP A 69 0.94 2.21 -2.89
C ASP A 69 2.14 2.76 -2.13
N THR A 70 2.00 3.97 -1.64
CA THR A 70 3.08 4.70 -1.00
C THR A 70 2.78 4.99 0.47
N PRO A 71 3.80 5.17 1.31
CA PRO A 71 3.62 5.78 2.62
C PRO A 71 2.86 7.10 2.52
N GLY A 72 2.10 7.44 3.57
CA GLY A 72 1.36 8.70 3.60
C GLY A 72 2.28 9.92 3.65
N ILE A 73 1.97 10.96 2.86
CA ILE A 73 2.68 12.25 2.88
C ILE A 73 2.53 12.91 4.25
N HIS A 74 3.63 13.10 4.96
CA HIS A 74 3.67 13.77 6.27
C HIS A 74 5.04 14.38 6.54
N ARG A 75 5.11 15.32 7.48
CA ARG A 75 6.40 15.87 7.92
C ARG A 75 7.15 14.83 8.76
N PRO A 76 8.45 14.55 8.45
CA PRO A 76 9.20 13.52 9.15
C PRO A 76 9.65 13.99 10.55
N GLU A 77 9.33 13.19 11.59
CA GLU A 77 9.67 13.47 12.99
C GLU A 77 10.79 12.56 13.54
N ASN A 78 11.02 11.41 12.90
CA ASN A 78 12.00 10.41 13.34
C ASN A 78 12.67 9.72 12.15
N VAL A 79 13.62 8.81 12.39
CA VAL A 79 14.37 8.09 11.35
C VAL A 79 13.43 7.26 10.46
N LEU A 80 12.47 6.55 11.08
CA LEU A 80 11.48 5.79 10.32
C LEU A 80 10.67 6.69 9.39
N ASN A 81 10.20 7.84 9.88
CA ASN A 81 9.41 8.77 9.08
C ASN A 81 10.23 9.40 7.93
N ARG A 82 11.51 9.69 8.16
CA ARG A 82 12.42 10.14 7.07
C ARG A 82 12.53 9.06 5.99
N ARG A 83 12.78 7.82 6.38
CA ARG A 83 12.80 6.70 5.44
C ARG A 83 11.49 6.56 4.64
N MET A 84 10.34 6.67 5.30
CA MET A 84 9.05 6.63 4.61
C MET A 84 8.90 7.74 3.55
N MET A 85 9.44 8.94 3.82
CA MET A 85 9.45 10.03 2.84
C MET A 85 10.46 9.79 1.71
N ASP A 86 11.58 9.14 1.97
CA ASP A 86 12.54 8.73 0.95
C ASP A 86 11.94 7.63 0.04
N GLU A 87 11.27 6.63 0.63
CA GLU A 87 10.50 5.62 -0.11
C GLU A 87 9.44 6.25 -1.03
N LEU A 88 8.73 7.27 -0.53
CA LEU A 88 7.76 8.01 -1.33
C LEU A 88 8.42 8.72 -2.52
N LYS A 89 9.59 9.36 -2.33
CA LYS A 89 10.33 10.01 -3.42
C LYS A 89 10.74 9.01 -4.49
N HIS A 90 11.36 7.91 -4.08
CA HIS A 90 11.75 6.84 -5.00
C HIS A 90 10.57 6.17 -5.70
N ALA A 91 9.40 6.12 -5.04
CA ALA A 91 8.20 5.53 -5.61
C ALA A 91 7.60 6.33 -6.78
N VAL A 92 7.90 7.63 -6.89
CA VAL A 92 7.40 8.49 -7.97
C VAL A 92 8.45 8.77 -9.05
N GLU A 93 9.70 8.35 -8.84
CA GLU A 93 10.72 8.43 -9.87
C GLU A 93 10.41 7.48 -11.03
N GLY A 94 10.27 8.03 -12.22
CA GLY A 94 10.02 7.23 -13.44
C GLY A 94 8.62 6.68 -13.60
N VAL A 95 7.62 7.14 -12.80
CA VAL A 95 6.22 6.75 -13.03
C VAL A 95 5.57 7.59 -14.13
N ASP A 96 4.58 7.00 -14.81
CA ASP A 96 3.86 7.65 -15.91
C ASP A 96 2.78 8.61 -15.41
N VAL A 97 2.14 8.29 -14.28
CA VAL A 97 1.07 9.08 -13.68
C VAL A 97 1.23 9.13 -12.15
N VAL A 98 1.02 10.30 -11.56
CA VAL A 98 0.84 10.44 -10.11
C VAL A 98 -0.63 10.71 -9.81
N SER A 99 -1.21 9.98 -8.86
CA SER A 99 -2.58 10.16 -8.40
C SER A 99 -2.59 10.61 -6.96
N LEU A 100 -2.92 11.90 -6.74
CA LEU A 100 -3.11 12.47 -5.41
C LEU A 100 -4.49 12.11 -4.89
N ILE A 101 -4.55 11.22 -3.91
CA ILE A 101 -5.81 10.84 -3.25
C ILE A 101 -6.03 11.67 -1.98
N VAL A 102 -7.23 12.23 -1.84
CA VAL A 102 -7.64 13.02 -0.69
C VAL A 102 -8.92 12.46 -0.07
N ASP A 103 -9.05 12.62 1.24
CA ASP A 103 -10.26 12.24 1.98
C ASP A 103 -11.30 13.37 1.88
N SER A 104 -12.37 13.14 1.12
CA SER A 104 -13.43 14.14 0.91
C SER A 104 -14.24 14.44 2.17
N THR A 105 -14.15 13.60 3.20
CA THR A 105 -14.84 13.80 4.50
C THR A 105 -14.05 14.69 5.45
N ALA A 106 -12.76 14.90 5.18
CA ALA A 106 -11.88 15.68 6.03
C ALA A 106 -11.88 17.16 5.64
N SER A 107 -11.73 18.03 6.63
CA SER A 107 -11.51 19.44 6.35
C SER A 107 -10.18 19.69 5.67
N PHE A 108 -10.16 20.54 4.65
CA PHE A 108 -8.93 20.98 4.00
C PHE A 108 -8.01 21.70 5.00
N GLY A 109 -6.75 21.30 5.06
CA GLY A 109 -5.80 21.83 6.04
C GLY A 109 -4.35 21.85 5.57
N GLY A 110 -3.43 22.07 6.51
CA GLY A 110 -1.99 22.15 6.25
C GLY A 110 -1.40 20.88 5.63
N GLY A 111 -1.94 19.71 5.97
CA GLY A 111 -1.52 18.44 5.37
C GLY A 111 -1.89 18.30 3.89
N ASP A 112 -3.04 18.88 3.47
CA ASP A 112 -3.43 18.89 2.06
C ASP A 112 -2.57 19.85 1.25
N ARG A 113 -2.27 21.04 1.82
CA ARG A 113 -1.34 21.99 1.19
C ARG A 113 0.03 21.36 0.99
N PHE A 114 0.56 20.71 2.03
CA PHE A 114 1.85 20.02 1.94
C PHE A 114 1.84 18.89 0.89
N ALA A 115 0.74 18.16 0.75
CA ALA A 115 0.61 17.14 -0.28
C ALA A 115 0.56 17.74 -1.69
N ILE A 116 -0.11 18.88 -1.87
CA ILE A 116 -0.13 19.61 -3.15
C ILE A 116 1.26 20.16 -3.47
N GLU A 117 1.93 20.84 -2.54
CA GLU A 117 3.30 21.34 -2.70
C GLU A 117 4.27 20.21 -3.08
N TRP A 118 4.03 19.02 -2.54
CA TRP A 118 4.85 17.85 -2.85
C TRP A 118 4.64 17.36 -4.28
N VAL A 119 3.39 17.23 -4.77
CA VAL A 119 3.11 16.78 -6.14
C VAL A 119 3.45 17.82 -7.20
N GLN A 120 3.59 19.11 -6.85
CA GLN A 120 4.07 20.15 -7.76
C GLN A 120 5.49 19.91 -8.28
N GLN A 121 6.28 19.08 -7.59
CA GLN A 121 7.64 18.70 -7.99
C GLN A 121 7.65 17.62 -9.09
N PHE A 122 6.52 17.00 -9.38
CA PHE A 122 6.38 15.99 -10.42
C PHE A 122 6.09 16.63 -11.78
N HIS A 123 6.82 16.22 -12.82
CA HIS A 123 6.72 16.80 -14.16
C HIS A 123 5.75 16.09 -15.11
N GLY A 124 5.11 15.01 -14.67
CA GLY A 124 4.12 14.26 -15.43
C GLY A 124 2.68 14.62 -15.10
N PRO A 125 1.69 13.90 -15.65
CA PRO A 125 0.28 14.10 -15.35
C PRO A 125 -0.04 13.76 -13.90
N VAL A 126 -0.68 14.70 -13.19
CA VAL A 126 -1.17 14.51 -11.82
C VAL A 126 -2.69 14.43 -11.85
N PHE A 127 -3.24 13.33 -11.32
CA PHE A 127 -4.68 13.14 -11.13
C PHE A 127 -5.06 13.49 -9.69
N LEU A 128 -6.22 14.09 -9.51
CA LEU A 128 -6.81 14.26 -8.19
C LEU A 128 -7.92 13.24 -7.96
N LEU A 129 -7.80 12.43 -6.90
CA LEU A 129 -8.80 11.46 -6.51
C LEU A 129 -9.51 11.95 -5.24
N LEU A 130 -10.76 12.38 -5.39
CA LEU A 130 -11.63 12.76 -4.26
C LEU A 130 -12.27 11.49 -3.71
N ASN A 131 -11.62 10.87 -2.71
CA ASN A 131 -12.04 9.58 -2.16
C ASN A 131 -13.07 9.73 -1.03
N LYS A 132 -13.74 8.62 -0.73
CA LYS A 132 -14.81 8.47 0.28
C LYS A 132 -16.07 9.25 -0.05
N VAL A 133 -16.39 9.36 -1.34
CA VAL A 133 -17.62 10.07 -1.79
C VAL A 133 -18.91 9.38 -1.34
N ASP A 134 -18.83 8.10 -0.96
CA ASP A 134 -19.92 7.35 -0.31
C ASP A 134 -20.31 7.92 1.05
N ARG A 135 -19.49 8.80 1.65
CA ARG A 135 -19.68 9.37 2.99
C ARG A 135 -20.00 10.86 2.99
N ILE A 136 -20.12 11.48 1.83
CA ILE A 136 -20.46 12.91 1.71
C ILE A 136 -21.68 13.12 0.82
N ALA A 137 -22.41 14.22 1.05
CA ALA A 137 -23.51 14.60 0.20
C ALA A 137 -22.99 15.12 -1.17
N LYS A 138 -23.61 14.68 -2.27
CA LYS A 138 -23.23 15.06 -3.64
C LYS A 138 -23.03 16.58 -3.86
N PRO A 139 -23.85 17.48 -3.30
CA PRO A 139 -23.66 18.92 -3.47
C PRO A 139 -22.33 19.47 -2.95
N LEU A 140 -21.67 18.75 -2.02
CA LEU A 140 -20.38 19.15 -1.47
C LEU A 140 -19.20 18.87 -2.40
N LEU A 141 -19.39 18.06 -3.45
CA LEU A 141 -18.32 17.69 -4.37
C LEU A 141 -17.85 18.87 -5.23
N LEU A 142 -18.78 19.65 -5.80
CA LEU A 142 -18.42 20.77 -6.68
C LEU A 142 -17.57 21.84 -5.95
N PRO A 143 -17.94 22.32 -4.76
CA PRO A 143 -17.10 23.24 -4.01
C PRO A 143 -15.72 22.67 -3.66
N LEU A 144 -15.62 21.34 -3.45
CA LEU A 144 -14.37 20.67 -3.17
C LEU A 144 -13.48 20.63 -4.42
N ILE A 145 -14.03 20.26 -5.57
CA ILE A 145 -13.35 20.27 -6.87
C ILE A 145 -12.81 21.69 -7.17
N ASP A 146 -13.66 22.72 -7.05
CA ASP A 146 -13.26 24.10 -7.31
C ASP A 146 -12.11 24.56 -6.42
N ARG A 147 -12.13 24.16 -5.15
CA ARG A 147 -11.04 24.44 -4.22
C ARG A 147 -9.71 23.88 -4.71
N TYR A 148 -9.65 22.58 -5.08
CA TYR A 148 -8.42 21.95 -5.49
C TYR A 148 -7.93 22.47 -6.86
N ARG A 149 -8.82 22.74 -7.81
CA ARG A 149 -8.49 23.35 -9.10
C ARG A 149 -7.79 24.70 -9.00
N ARG A 150 -8.11 25.49 -7.97
CA ARG A 150 -7.44 26.78 -7.72
C ARG A 150 -6.04 26.64 -7.17
N LEU A 151 -5.65 25.46 -6.67
CA LEU A 151 -4.38 25.23 -6.01
C LEU A 151 -3.36 24.53 -6.93
N PHE A 152 -3.85 23.74 -7.88
CA PHE A 152 -3.02 23.01 -8.81
C PHE A 152 -3.80 22.62 -10.08
N ASP A 153 -3.12 22.61 -11.24
CA ASP A 153 -3.70 22.21 -12.52
C ASP A 153 -3.61 20.67 -12.67
N PHE A 154 -4.62 19.98 -12.16
CA PHE A 154 -4.72 18.54 -12.27
C PHE A 154 -5.13 18.13 -13.68
N ALA A 155 -4.43 17.14 -14.24
CA ALA A 155 -4.76 16.58 -15.55
C ALA A 155 -6.18 16.02 -15.62
N GLU A 156 -6.64 15.36 -14.54
CA GLU A 156 -8.03 14.90 -14.38
C GLU A 156 -8.42 14.86 -12.90
N ILE A 157 -9.74 14.86 -12.63
CA ILE A 157 -10.30 14.83 -11.26
C ILE A 157 -11.37 13.75 -11.20
N PHE A 158 -11.19 12.77 -10.30
CA PHE A 158 -12.10 11.64 -10.11
C PHE A 158 -12.71 11.64 -8.71
N PRO A 159 -14.02 11.84 -8.58
CA PRO A 159 -14.76 11.48 -7.37
C PRO A 159 -14.88 9.96 -7.29
N ILE A 160 -14.31 9.34 -6.25
CA ILE A 160 -14.29 7.89 -6.09
C ILE A 160 -14.67 7.44 -4.68
N SER A 161 -15.08 6.19 -4.56
CA SER A 161 -15.07 5.46 -3.30
C SER A 161 -14.19 4.23 -3.45
N ALA A 162 -12.99 4.28 -2.88
CA ALA A 162 -12.09 3.13 -2.84
C ALA A 162 -12.70 1.91 -2.11
N LEU A 163 -13.63 2.16 -1.18
CA LEU A 163 -14.29 1.08 -0.42
C LEU A 163 -15.34 0.34 -1.24
N THR A 164 -16.13 1.06 -2.04
CA THR A 164 -17.24 0.48 -2.81
C THR A 164 -16.90 0.22 -4.28
N GLY A 165 -15.75 0.73 -4.76
CA GLY A 165 -15.35 0.66 -6.16
C GLY A 165 -16.01 1.72 -7.06
N ALA A 166 -16.90 2.58 -6.52
CA ALA A 166 -17.55 3.61 -7.31
C ALA A 166 -16.53 4.59 -7.92
N GLY A 167 -16.63 4.84 -9.23
CA GLY A 167 -15.72 5.70 -10.00
C GLY A 167 -14.35 5.08 -10.31
N CYS A 168 -14.04 3.87 -9.80
CA CYS A 168 -12.73 3.25 -10.02
C CYS A 168 -12.55 2.74 -11.45
N LEU A 169 -13.61 2.31 -12.14
CA LEU A 169 -13.51 1.84 -13.52
C LEU A 169 -13.10 2.97 -14.48
N ASP A 170 -13.73 4.14 -14.35
CA ASP A 170 -13.41 5.32 -15.18
C ASP A 170 -11.98 5.80 -14.91
N LEU A 171 -11.57 5.77 -13.64
CA LEU A 171 -10.21 6.08 -13.23
C LEU A 171 -9.18 5.13 -13.87
N VAL A 172 -9.43 3.82 -13.82
CA VAL A 172 -8.55 2.80 -14.44
C VAL A 172 -8.46 2.99 -15.95
N ASN A 173 -9.58 3.28 -16.62
CA ASN A 173 -9.61 3.56 -18.06
C ASN A 173 -8.78 4.81 -18.40
N SER A 174 -8.88 5.86 -17.61
CA SER A 174 -8.12 7.08 -17.82
C SER A 174 -6.61 6.86 -17.57
N TRP A 175 -6.22 6.07 -16.58
CA TRP A 175 -4.83 5.67 -16.40
C TRP A 175 -4.32 4.89 -17.63
N ALA A 176 -5.04 3.83 -18.06
CA ALA A 176 -4.66 3.02 -19.21
C ALA A 176 -4.49 3.87 -20.50
N ALA A 177 -5.36 4.88 -20.69
CA ALA A 177 -5.25 5.80 -21.82
C ALA A 177 -3.94 6.60 -21.85
N ARG A 178 -3.37 6.89 -20.68
CA ARG A 178 -2.16 7.71 -20.50
C ARG A 178 -0.86 6.92 -20.50
N LEU A 179 -0.93 5.59 -20.31
CA LEU A 179 0.26 4.75 -20.31
C LEU A 179 0.89 4.64 -21.70
N PRO A 180 2.21 4.47 -21.76
CA PRO A 180 2.92 4.23 -23.02
C PRO A 180 2.56 2.87 -23.64
N GLU A 181 2.72 2.76 -24.95
CA GLU A 181 2.71 1.48 -25.66
C GLU A 181 3.95 0.68 -25.25
N ALA A 182 3.75 -0.40 -24.53
CA ALA A 182 4.82 -1.26 -24.03
C ALA A 182 4.27 -2.67 -23.76
N PRO A 183 5.12 -3.71 -23.84
CA PRO A 183 4.75 -5.05 -23.42
C PRO A 183 4.48 -5.10 -21.90
N PRO A 184 3.76 -6.14 -21.41
CA PRO A 184 3.55 -6.31 -19.97
C PRO A 184 4.89 -6.50 -19.23
N TYR A 185 5.03 -5.88 -18.07
CA TYR A 185 6.20 -6.00 -17.18
C TYR A 185 6.19 -7.29 -16.37
N PHE A 186 4.98 -7.82 -16.09
CA PHE A 186 4.77 -8.98 -15.22
C PHE A 186 3.88 -10.02 -15.90
N PRO A 187 3.97 -11.30 -15.51
CA PRO A 187 2.99 -12.32 -15.91
C PRO A 187 1.55 -11.90 -15.60
N ALA A 188 0.60 -12.33 -16.42
CA ALA A 188 -0.80 -11.87 -16.32
C ALA A 188 -1.47 -12.26 -14.99
N GLU A 189 -1.05 -13.37 -14.39
CA GLU A 189 -1.56 -13.91 -13.13
C GLU A 189 -0.95 -13.26 -11.89
N GLN A 190 0.11 -12.48 -12.09
CA GLN A 190 0.81 -11.86 -10.97
C GLN A 190 0.09 -10.58 -10.54
N PHE A 191 -0.27 -10.48 -9.28
CA PHE A 191 -0.97 -9.33 -8.70
C PHE A 191 -0.13 -8.47 -7.76
N THR A 192 1.11 -8.91 -7.42
CA THR A 192 2.08 -8.14 -6.61
C THR A 192 3.50 -8.64 -6.86
N ASP A 193 4.49 -7.80 -6.58
CA ASP A 193 5.92 -8.14 -6.58
C ASP A 193 6.45 -8.52 -5.18
N GLN A 194 5.57 -8.49 -4.16
CA GLN A 194 6.00 -8.71 -2.79
C GLN A 194 6.25 -10.19 -2.49
N PRO A 195 7.34 -10.49 -1.77
CA PRO A 195 7.57 -11.84 -1.24
C PRO A 195 6.48 -12.22 -0.22
N GLU A 196 6.07 -13.48 -0.21
CA GLU A 196 5.10 -14.01 0.75
C GLU A 196 5.53 -13.78 2.21
N ARG A 197 6.83 -13.86 2.47
CA ARG A 197 7.43 -13.55 3.78
C ARG A 197 7.14 -12.12 4.23
N PHE A 198 7.19 -11.14 3.33
CA PHE A 198 6.86 -9.74 3.64
C PHE A 198 5.35 -9.57 3.87
N LEU A 199 4.53 -10.19 3.02
CA LEU A 199 3.08 -10.19 3.17
C LEU A 199 2.68 -10.78 4.53
N ALA A 200 3.33 -11.85 4.97
CA ALA A 200 3.09 -12.46 6.28
C ALA A 200 3.40 -11.49 7.43
N ALA A 201 4.53 -10.77 7.37
CA ALA A 201 4.88 -9.75 8.37
C ALA A 201 3.84 -8.64 8.42
N GLU A 202 3.41 -8.14 7.26
CA GLU A 202 2.42 -7.06 7.16
C GLU A 202 1.04 -7.51 7.67
N LEU A 203 0.58 -8.72 7.36
CA LEU A 203 -0.69 -9.24 7.88
C LEU A 203 -0.67 -9.40 9.40
N VAL A 204 0.41 -9.90 9.97
CA VAL A 204 0.58 -9.93 11.44
C VAL A 204 0.55 -8.52 12.01
N ARG A 205 1.22 -7.57 11.37
CA ARG A 205 1.24 -6.17 11.79
C ARG A 205 -0.16 -5.53 11.71
N GLU A 206 -0.92 -5.79 10.67
CA GLU A 206 -2.31 -5.33 10.55
C GLU A 206 -3.18 -5.81 11.72
N LYS A 207 -3.13 -7.13 12.02
CA LYS A 207 -3.94 -7.68 13.12
C LYS A 207 -3.52 -7.12 14.47
N ALA A 208 -2.22 -6.89 14.67
CA ALA A 208 -1.73 -6.27 15.89
C ALA A 208 -2.15 -4.79 16.00
N ILE A 209 -2.13 -4.02 14.90
CA ILE A 209 -2.65 -2.64 14.85
C ILE A 209 -4.14 -2.60 15.18
N LEU A 210 -4.94 -3.52 14.63
CA LEU A 210 -6.39 -3.59 14.85
C LEU A 210 -6.75 -4.05 16.27
N ALA A 211 -5.90 -4.87 16.89
CA ALA A 211 -6.08 -5.38 18.24
C ALA A 211 -5.64 -4.38 19.35
N THR A 212 -4.93 -3.31 18.97
CA THR A 212 -4.34 -2.35 19.92
C THR A 212 -4.85 -0.93 19.67
N ARG A 213 -4.62 -0.04 20.65
CA ARG A 213 -5.08 1.35 20.62
C ARG A 213 -3.94 2.32 20.96
N GLU A 214 -4.25 3.61 20.91
CA GLU A 214 -3.37 4.71 21.31
C GLU A 214 -2.01 4.67 20.58
N GLU A 215 -0.91 4.62 21.31
CA GLU A 215 0.46 4.71 20.79
C GLU A 215 1.06 3.36 20.33
N VAL A 216 0.48 2.21 20.72
CA VAL A 216 1.02 0.88 20.39
C VAL A 216 1.10 0.65 18.87
N PRO A 217 0.07 0.97 18.06
CA PRO A 217 0.15 0.86 16.59
C PRO A 217 1.33 1.59 15.96
N HIS A 218 1.70 2.74 16.50
CA HIS A 218 2.80 3.57 15.98
C HIS A 218 4.18 3.04 16.37
N ALA A 219 4.27 2.36 17.52
CA ALA A 219 5.49 1.79 18.06
C ALA A 219 5.74 0.33 17.66
N LEU A 220 4.84 -0.26 16.85
CA LEU A 220 4.89 -1.66 16.46
C LEU A 220 5.68 -1.86 15.16
N ALA A 221 6.61 -2.82 15.16
CA ALA A 221 7.19 -3.41 13.97
C ALA A 221 7.05 -4.93 14.00
N VAL A 222 7.05 -5.58 12.84
CA VAL A 222 7.02 -7.04 12.73
C VAL A 222 8.11 -7.47 11.76
N LEU A 223 8.91 -8.44 12.17
CA LEU A 223 9.89 -9.11 11.33
C LEU A 223 9.62 -10.62 11.33
N VAL A 224 9.69 -11.23 10.17
CA VAL A 224 9.65 -12.69 10.03
C VAL A 224 11.06 -13.21 10.22
N ASP A 225 11.28 -13.99 11.28
CA ASP A 225 12.57 -14.57 11.63
C ASP A 225 12.89 -15.80 10.77
N SER A 226 11.88 -16.69 10.59
CA SER A 226 11.98 -17.84 9.67
C SER A 226 10.70 -18.00 8.85
N PHE A 227 10.87 -18.48 7.61
CA PHE A 227 9.80 -18.81 6.67
C PHE A 227 10.23 -20.08 5.96
N GLU A 228 9.62 -21.21 6.32
CA GLU A 228 10.00 -22.54 5.87
C GLU A 228 8.85 -23.16 5.09
N GLU A 229 9.05 -23.33 3.80
CA GLU A 229 8.06 -23.91 2.89
C GLU A 229 8.17 -25.45 2.90
N GLY A 230 7.07 -26.11 3.18
CA GLY A 230 6.88 -27.54 3.04
C GLY A 230 5.81 -27.86 2.00
N SER A 231 5.61 -29.11 1.69
CA SER A 231 4.69 -29.56 0.61
C SER A 231 3.23 -29.12 0.81
N ASN A 232 2.76 -28.95 2.03
CA ASN A 232 1.39 -28.49 2.35
C ASN A 232 1.31 -27.69 3.65
N LEU A 233 2.43 -27.25 4.19
CA LEU A 233 2.53 -26.52 5.44
C LEU A 233 3.68 -25.51 5.35
N ILE A 234 3.38 -24.23 5.55
CA ILE A 234 4.40 -23.21 5.73
C ILE A 234 4.54 -22.90 7.22
N LYS A 235 5.78 -22.96 7.73
CA LYS A 235 6.10 -22.60 9.12
C LYS A 235 6.67 -21.20 9.14
N ILE A 236 5.99 -20.31 9.87
CA ILE A 236 6.37 -18.91 9.99
C ILE A 236 6.63 -18.58 11.45
N ARG A 237 7.81 -18.03 11.74
CA ARG A 237 8.14 -17.44 13.03
C ARG A 237 8.33 -15.95 12.87
N ALA A 238 7.61 -15.15 13.65
CA ALA A 238 7.68 -13.70 13.56
C ALA A 238 7.79 -13.04 14.93
N THR A 239 8.62 -11.98 15.01
CA THR A 239 8.81 -11.17 16.21
C THR A 239 8.14 -9.80 16.02
N LEU A 240 7.27 -9.46 16.98
CA LEU A 240 6.66 -8.15 17.12
C LEU A 240 7.54 -7.30 18.03
N TYR A 241 8.06 -6.19 17.51
CA TYR A 241 8.89 -5.24 18.26
C TYR A 241 8.06 -4.06 18.75
N VAL A 242 8.26 -3.68 20.00
CA VAL A 242 7.69 -2.49 20.64
C VAL A 242 8.78 -1.74 21.41
N GLU A 243 8.52 -0.50 21.83
CA GLU A 243 9.52 0.34 22.49
C GLU A 243 9.53 0.22 24.02
N ARG A 244 8.43 -0.26 24.66
CA ARG A 244 8.27 -0.26 26.11
C ARG A 244 7.62 -1.56 26.61
N GLU A 245 7.94 -1.95 27.84
CA GLU A 245 7.36 -3.14 28.50
C GLU A 245 5.82 -3.06 28.62
N GLY A 246 5.26 -1.88 28.91
CA GLY A 246 3.80 -1.68 28.93
C GLY A 246 3.13 -2.01 27.60
N GLN A 247 3.76 -1.65 26.47
CA GLN A 247 3.27 -1.97 25.13
C GLN A 247 3.35 -3.48 24.85
N LYS A 248 4.41 -4.15 25.30
CA LYS A 248 4.54 -5.61 25.25
C LYS A 248 3.41 -6.28 26.04
N GLY A 249 3.12 -5.80 27.24
CA GLY A 249 2.00 -6.29 28.06
C GLY A 249 0.66 -6.17 27.34
N ILE A 250 0.40 -5.05 26.65
CA ILE A 250 -0.83 -4.83 25.85
C ILE A 250 -0.93 -5.82 24.69
N LEU A 251 0.18 -6.06 23.96
CA LEU A 251 0.21 -7.00 22.84
C LEU A 251 0.03 -8.46 23.28
N ILE A 252 0.60 -8.85 24.41
CA ILE A 252 0.42 -10.19 24.96
C ILE A 252 -1.02 -10.34 25.47
N GLY A 253 -1.50 -9.37 26.24
CA GLY A 253 -2.79 -9.40 26.88
C GLY A 253 -2.84 -10.34 28.11
N LYS A 254 -3.95 -10.33 28.84
CA LYS A 254 -4.15 -11.19 30.00
C LYS A 254 -4.11 -12.67 29.59
N GLY A 255 -3.18 -13.43 30.17
CA GLY A 255 -3.03 -14.86 29.84
C GLY A 255 -2.68 -15.15 28.37
N GLY A 256 -2.17 -14.16 27.60
CA GLY A 256 -1.83 -14.34 26.19
C GLY A 256 -3.00 -14.20 25.21
N GLU A 257 -4.15 -13.71 25.64
CA GLU A 257 -5.36 -13.62 24.79
C GLU A 257 -5.17 -12.75 23.54
N THR A 258 -4.53 -11.59 23.70
CA THR A 258 -4.38 -10.64 22.58
C THR A 258 -3.46 -11.22 21.51
N ILE A 259 -2.28 -11.73 21.89
CA ILE A 259 -1.33 -12.31 20.92
C ILE A 259 -1.91 -13.56 20.24
N LYS A 260 -2.67 -14.39 20.98
CA LYS A 260 -3.37 -15.55 20.41
C LYS A 260 -4.43 -15.12 19.39
N LYS A 261 -5.19 -14.06 19.66
CA LYS A 261 -6.18 -13.49 18.72
C LYS A 261 -5.49 -12.98 17.47
N ILE A 262 -4.40 -12.21 17.61
CA ILE A 262 -3.59 -11.70 16.50
C ILE A 262 -3.11 -12.86 15.63
N GLY A 263 -2.47 -13.86 16.22
CA GLY A 263 -1.95 -15.03 15.51
C GLY A 263 -3.04 -15.82 14.79
N THR A 264 -4.18 -16.04 15.45
CA THR A 264 -5.30 -16.77 14.84
C THR A 264 -5.88 -16.03 13.64
N GLN A 265 -6.05 -14.71 13.73
CA GLN A 265 -6.59 -13.91 12.62
C GLN A 265 -5.60 -13.79 11.47
N ALA A 266 -4.32 -13.56 11.77
CA ALA A 266 -3.26 -13.50 10.75
C ALA A 266 -3.11 -14.84 10.01
N ARG A 267 -3.08 -15.95 10.76
CA ARG A 267 -2.98 -17.30 10.19
C ARG A 267 -4.12 -17.60 9.22
N LYS A 268 -5.37 -17.37 9.63
CA LYS A 268 -6.55 -17.63 8.77
C LYS A 268 -6.49 -16.86 7.45
N GLU A 269 -6.04 -15.64 7.49
CA GLU A 269 -5.93 -14.80 6.30
C GLU A 269 -4.76 -15.20 5.42
N LEU A 270 -3.62 -15.59 6.03
CA LEU A 270 -2.48 -16.18 5.31
C LEU A 270 -2.87 -17.48 4.61
N GLU A 271 -3.56 -18.39 5.31
CA GLU A 271 -4.06 -19.65 4.73
C GLU A 271 -4.98 -19.40 3.53
N PHE A 272 -5.84 -18.38 3.61
CA PHE A 272 -6.71 -17.99 2.51
C PHE A 272 -5.93 -17.45 1.30
N ILE A 273 -4.92 -16.60 1.53
CA ILE A 273 -4.15 -15.95 0.46
C ILE A 273 -3.17 -16.94 -0.19
N LEU A 274 -2.47 -17.75 0.62
CA LEU A 274 -1.42 -18.66 0.15
C LEU A 274 -1.95 -20.04 -0.26
N GLY A 275 -3.21 -20.35 0.05
CA GLY A 275 -3.85 -21.61 -0.36
C GLY A 275 -3.29 -22.87 0.32
N CYS A 276 -2.56 -22.74 1.44
CA CYS A 276 -1.93 -23.84 2.17
C CYS A 276 -2.07 -23.68 3.68
N HIS A 277 -1.76 -24.73 4.45
CA HIS A 277 -1.77 -24.63 5.91
C HIS A 277 -0.61 -23.79 6.43
N ILE A 278 -0.87 -23.00 7.49
CA ILE A 278 0.13 -22.13 8.11
C ILE A 278 0.30 -22.51 9.59
N PHE A 279 1.54 -22.77 9.99
CA PHE A 279 1.94 -22.80 11.38
C PHE A 279 2.63 -21.47 11.72
N LEU A 280 1.97 -20.64 12.55
CA LEU A 280 2.42 -19.29 12.88
C LEU A 280 2.80 -19.19 14.35
N GLU A 281 4.08 -18.91 14.63
CA GLU A 281 4.60 -18.58 15.96
C GLU A 281 4.89 -17.08 16.07
N LEU A 282 4.40 -16.46 17.14
CA LEU A 282 4.56 -15.02 17.39
C LEU A 282 5.29 -14.78 18.70
N PHE A 283 6.32 -13.93 18.64
CA PHE A 283 7.07 -13.46 19.80
C PHE A 283 6.92 -11.94 19.97
N VAL A 284 6.98 -11.44 21.20
CA VAL A 284 6.98 -9.99 21.45
C VAL A 284 8.27 -9.60 22.16
N LYS A 285 9.01 -8.66 21.57
CA LYS A 285 10.30 -8.17 22.06
C LYS A 285 10.25 -6.66 22.27
N VAL A 286 10.81 -6.20 23.40
CA VAL A 286 11.01 -4.78 23.65
C VAL A 286 12.35 -4.37 23.06
N GLN A 287 12.33 -3.36 22.20
CA GLN A 287 13.49 -2.71 21.63
C GLN A 287 13.34 -1.20 21.78
N PRO A 288 13.94 -0.61 22.82
CA PRO A 288 13.80 0.82 23.11
C PRO A 288 14.19 1.70 21.93
N ALA A 289 13.39 2.73 21.66
CA ALA A 289 13.62 3.73 20.62
C ALA A 289 13.94 3.14 19.23
N TRP A 290 13.40 1.97 18.86
CA TRP A 290 13.72 1.29 17.60
C TRP A 290 13.44 2.17 16.37
N ARG A 291 12.46 3.08 16.44
CA ARG A 291 12.16 4.02 15.33
C ARG A 291 13.27 5.05 15.05
N GLN A 292 14.20 5.22 16.01
CA GLN A 292 15.41 6.04 15.86
C GLN A 292 16.63 5.20 15.48
N ASN A 293 16.56 3.88 15.56
CA ASN A 293 17.66 2.97 15.24
C ASN A 293 17.70 2.68 13.73
N ALA A 294 18.65 3.31 13.02
CA ALA A 294 18.77 3.17 11.58
C ALA A 294 19.03 1.72 11.13
N ALA A 295 19.72 0.89 11.94
CA ALA A 295 19.98 -0.49 11.60
C ALA A 295 18.69 -1.32 11.64
N LEU A 296 17.87 -1.17 12.67
CA LEU A 296 16.59 -1.87 12.78
C LEU A 296 15.58 -1.37 11.74
N VAL A 297 15.52 -0.05 11.54
CA VAL A 297 14.65 0.54 10.49
C VAL A 297 15.02 0.00 9.11
N ARG A 298 16.32 -0.23 8.82
CA ARG A 298 16.76 -0.90 7.59
C ARG A 298 16.31 -2.35 7.48
N GLN A 299 16.22 -3.08 8.59
CA GLN A 299 15.72 -4.47 8.57
C GLN A 299 14.23 -4.59 8.24
N LEU A 300 13.47 -3.50 8.35
CA LEU A 300 12.07 -3.45 7.92
C LEU A 300 11.91 -3.32 6.40
N ASP A 301 13.02 -3.13 5.66
CA ASP A 301 13.05 -3.07 4.21
C ASP A 301 13.10 -4.47 3.61
N TRP A 302 12.01 -4.90 3.01
CA TRP A 302 11.92 -6.23 2.42
C TRP A 302 12.81 -6.41 1.19
N GLN A 303 13.08 -5.36 0.41
CA GLN A 303 13.96 -5.44 -0.75
C GLN A 303 15.39 -5.78 -0.29
N ARG A 304 15.87 -5.11 0.76
CA ARG A 304 17.17 -5.43 1.37
C ARG A 304 17.21 -6.77 2.10
N GLN A 305 16.05 -7.27 2.56
CA GLN A 305 15.99 -8.62 3.11
C GLN A 305 16.21 -9.67 2.02
N LEU A 306 15.69 -9.44 0.81
CA LEU A 306 15.92 -10.32 -0.35
C LEU A 306 17.37 -10.28 -0.82
N GLU A 307 18.00 -9.11 -0.91
CA GLU A 307 19.41 -8.94 -1.27
C GLU A 307 20.29 -9.80 -0.35
N LYS A 308 20.08 -9.71 0.97
CA LYS A 308 20.82 -10.52 1.95
C LYS A 308 20.55 -12.01 1.85
N LEU A 309 19.36 -12.44 1.48
CA LEU A 309 19.05 -13.87 1.30
C LEU A 309 19.70 -14.42 0.02
N GLY A 310 19.79 -13.60 -1.04
CA GLY A 310 20.56 -13.93 -2.25
C GLY A 310 22.05 -14.10 -1.96
N GLU A 311 22.67 -13.16 -1.22
CA GLU A 311 24.08 -13.20 -0.81
C GLU A 311 24.43 -14.40 0.11
N MET A 312 23.47 -14.99 0.82
CA MET A 312 23.67 -16.16 1.68
C MET A 312 23.52 -17.51 0.95
N GLN A 313 23.05 -17.49 -0.30
CA GLN A 313 22.86 -18.69 -1.14
C GLN A 313 23.96 -18.85 -2.21
N GLU A 314 24.81 -17.84 -2.39
CA GLU A 314 26.06 -17.89 -3.15
C GLU A 314 27.24 -18.27 -2.22
#